data_d8e7a8d190c1bae4f39a9665608e566b
#
_entry.id   d8e7a8d190c1bae4f39a9665608e566b
#
_cell.length_a   1.000
_cell.length_b   1.000
_cell.length_c   1.000
_cell.angle_alpha   90.00
_cell.angle_beta   90.00
_cell.angle_gamma   90.00
#
_symmetry.space_group_name_H-M   'P 1'
#
loop_
_entity.id
_entity.type
_entity.pdbx_description
1 polymer ?
#
loop_
_entity_poly.entity_id
_entity_poly.type
_entity_poly.pdbx_seq_one_letter_code
_entity_poly.pdbx_strand_id
1 'polypeptide(L)'
;MSHVHFDDPCILFALRRESAPFLREFRPNQTFPGAPCRARFCGPPWLTVLVVETGVGQASVARVLDWLLAKPKFDKVPYRPKLILYAGFAGGLTEALHVGDIVLAEEVLDANGNRWPTTWPEKPLEGRWTPMLHRGRLLTVDRMIASPEDKRRLGVLHGADAVEMESALIAARCTHAGIPFGCIRAISDEVTTPLSPHLASLLSGGAVSPWRLMAALARYPGLVPELMRLARDTRRAAEQLGLALGELLTLTLVD
;
A
#
# COMPACT_ATOMS: atom_id res chain seq x y z
N MET A 1 -27.00 -13.94 6.60
CA MET A 1 -25.91 -13.66 7.57
C MET A 1 -24.68 -14.26 6.97
N SER A 2 -23.77 -13.45 6.44
CA SER A 2 -22.47 -13.90 5.94
C SER A 2 -21.66 -14.41 7.12
N HIS A 3 -21.21 -15.66 7.07
CA HIS A 3 -20.32 -16.22 8.06
C HIS A 3 -18.95 -15.54 7.89
N VAL A 4 -18.63 -14.59 8.79
CA VAL A 4 -17.27 -14.06 8.88
C VAL A 4 -16.39 -15.19 9.42
N HIS A 5 -15.50 -15.72 8.57
CA HIS A 5 -14.46 -16.61 9.04
C HIS A 5 -13.42 -15.75 9.79
N PHE A 6 -13.23 -16.00 11.06
CA PHE A 6 -12.37 -15.19 11.95
C PHE A 6 -10.87 -15.28 11.63
N ASP A 7 -10.52 -16.02 10.59
CA ASP A 7 -9.16 -16.21 10.08
C ASP A 7 -8.96 -15.57 8.69
N ASP A 8 -9.87 -14.69 8.27
CA ASP A 8 -9.83 -14.08 6.95
C ASP A 8 -8.63 -13.13 6.78
N PRO A 9 -8.12 -12.95 5.54
CA PRO A 9 -6.99 -12.06 5.30
C PRO A 9 -7.34 -10.61 5.63
N CYS A 10 -6.34 -9.86 6.08
CA CYS A 10 -6.43 -8.44 6.33
C CYS A 10 -5.64 -7.66 5.28
N ILE A 11 -6.29 -6.72 4.60
CA ILE A 11 -5.63 -5.82 3.65
C ILE A 11 -5.51 -4.44 4.29
N LEU A 12 -4.28 -3.96 4.43
CA LEU A 12 -3.98 -2.63 4.93
C LEU A 12 -3.73 -1.68 3.75
N PHE A 13 -4.29 -0.49 3.82
CA PHE A 13 -4.02 0.64 2.91
C PHE A 13 -3.67 1.87 3.73
N ALA A 14 -2.72 2.69 3.27
CA ALA A 14 -2.42 3.95 3.92
C ALA A 14 -3.50 5.01 3.61
N LEU A 15 -3.99 5.06 2.38
CA LEU A 15 -4.87 6.12 1.88
C LEU A 15 -6.18 5.57 1.32
N ARG A 16 -7.26 6.34 1.52
CA ARG A 16 -8.57 6.03 0.91
C ARG A 16 -8.54 5.97 -0.62
N ARG A 17 -7.65 6.72 -1.27
CA ARG A 17 -7.50 6.70 -2.73
C ARG A 17 -6.91 5.38 -3.23
N GLU A 18 -6.12 4.70 -2.40
CA GLU A 18 -5.56 3.38 -2.71
C GLU A 18 -6.61 2.28 -2.58
N SER A 19 -7.44 2.35 -1.53
CA SER A 19 -8.49 1.35 -1.26
C SER A 19 -9.72 1.52 -2.14
N ALA A 20 -10.02 2.72 -2.63
CA ALA A 20 -11.30 3.04 -3.27
C ALA A 20 -11.60 2.21 -4.54
N PRO A 21 -10.65 1.95 -5.47
CA PRO A 21 -10.93 1.08 -6.62
C PRO A 21 -11.25 -0.36 -6.21
N PHE A 22 -10.49 -0.92 -5.29
CA PHE A 22 -10.73 -2.25 -4.73
C PHE A 22 -12.11 -2.34 -4.06
N LEU A 23 -12.50 -1.34 -3.26
CA LEU A 23 -13.78 -1.30 -2.54
C LEU A 23 -15.00 -1.05 -3.45
N ARG A 24 -14.81 -0.70 -4.71
CA ARG A 24 -15.91 -0.66 -5.71
C ARG A 24 -16.34 -2.05 -6.13
N GLU A 25 -15.40 -2.98 -6.21
CA GLU A 25 -15.62 -4.37 -6.57
C GLU A 25 -15.95 -5.22 -5.33
N PHE A 26 -15.09 -5.14 -4.32
CA PHE A 26 -15.27 -5.79 -3.01
C PHE A 26 -16.02 -4.86 -2.06
N ARG A 27 -17.35 -4.78 -2.22
CA ARG A 27 -18.16 -3.84 -1.46
C ARG A 27 -18.10 -4.12 0.04
N PRO A 28 -17.96 -3.06 0.86
CA PRO A 28 -18.07 -3.19 2.31
C PRO A 28 -19.48 -3.65 2.70
N ASN A 29 -19.55 -4.68 3.51
CA ASN A 29 -20.81 -5.21 4.03
C ASN A 29 -20.96 -4.97 5.55
N GLN A 30 -19.85 -4.81 6.28
CA GLN A 30 -19.89 -4.62 7.73
C GLN A 30 -18.70 -3.79 8.22
N THR A 31 -18.93 -2.93 9.23
CA THR A 31 -17.86 -2.13 9.86
C THR A 31 -17.37 -2.83 11.11
N PHE A 32 -16.05 -2.84 11.34
CA PHE A 32 -15.46 -3.38 12.55
C PHE A 32 -15.63 -2.37 13.70
N PRO A 33 -16.40 -2.68 14.75
CA PRO A 33 -16.66 -1.74 15.82
C PRO A 33 -15.42 -1.52 16.70
N GLY A 34 -15.23 -0.27 17.18
CA GLY A 34 -14.13 0.06 18.10
C GLY A 34 -12.73 0.06 17.50
N ALA A 35 -12.61 -0.06 16.17
CA ALA A 35 -11.31 0.09 15.51
C ALA A 35 -10.79 1.54 15.63
N PRO A 36 -9.48 1.75 15.81
CA PRO A 36 -8.86 3.09 15.91
C PRO A 36 -8.79 3.82 14.55
N CYS A 37 -9.30 3.17 13.50
CA CYS A 37 -9.27 3.60 12.11
C CYS A 37 -10.50 3.05 11.37
N ARG A 38 -10.59 3.32 10.07
CA ARG A 38 -11.64 2.74 9.26
C ARG A 38 -11.30 1.29 8.93
N ALA A 39 -12.03 0.36 9.54
CA ALA A 39 -11.89 -1.08 9.33
C ALA A 39 -13.26 -1.66 8.93
N ARG A 40 -13.31 -2.42 7.84
CA ARG A 40 -14.54 -2.94 7.25
C ARG A 40 -14.32 -4.32 6.68
N PHE A 41 -15.26 -5.22 6.93
CA PHE A 41 -15.35 -6.47 6.19
C PHE A 41 -15.93 -6.20 4.81
N CYS A 42 -15.34 -6.82 3.80
CA CYS A 42 -15.64 -6.61 2.39
C CYS A 42 -15.67 -7.94 1.65
N GLY A 43 -16.36 -7.97 0.52
CA GLY A 43 -16.38 -9.11 -0.39
C GLY A 43 -17.70 -9.87 -0.41
N PRO A 44 -17.80 -10.86 -1.32
CA PRO A 44 -18.96 -11.72 -1.44
C PRO A 44 -19.02 -12.73 -0.28
N PRO A 45 -20.16 -13.43 -0.09
CA PRO A 45 -20.35 -14.37 1.03
C PRO A 45 -19.31 -15.51 1.11
N TRP A 46 -18.70 -15.87 -0.01
CA TRP A 46 -17.71 -16.94 -0.11
C TRP A 46 -16.26 -16.45 0.08
N LEU A 47 -16.05 -15.14 0.12
CA LEU A 47 -14.73 -14.53 0.31
C LEU A 47 -14.86 -13.25 1.13
N THR A 48 -14.52 -13.31 2.40
CA THR A 48 -14.51 -12.16 3.29
C THR A 48 -13.07 -11.70 3.54
N VAL A 49 -12.83 -10.39 3.43
CA VAL A 49 -11.55 -9.77 3.76
C VAL A 49 -11.77 -8.60 4.71
N LEU A 50 -10.90 -8.41 5.68
CA LEU A 50 -10.88 -7.19 6.49
C LEU A 50 -10.03 -6.13 5.78
N VAL A 51 -10.65 -5.05 5.36
CA VAL A 51 -9.96 -3.88 4.78
C VAL A 51 -9.80 -2.81 5.84
N VAL A 52 -8.56 -2.36 6.04
CA VAL A 52 -8.19 -1.37 7.05
C VAL A 52 -7.46 -0.21 6.41
N GLU A 53 -7.97 1.01 6.61
CA GLU A 53 -7.33 2.25 6.17
C GLU A 53 -6.52 2.83 7.35
N THR A 54 -5.20 2.60 7.35
CA THR A 54 -4.33 2.92 8.51
C THR A 54 -4.08 4.40 8.71
N GLY A 55 -4.16 5.19 7.64
CA GLY A 55 -3.57 6.52 7.57
C GLY A 55 -2.08 6.46 7.23
N VAL A 56 -1.52 7.61 6.84
CA VAL A 56 -0.12 7.76 6.44
C VAL A 56 0.80 7.86 7.64
N GLY A 57 2.00 7.31 7.51
CA GLY A 57 3.12 7.44 8.44
C GLY A 57 3.18 6.34 9.50
N GLN A 58 4.40 6.07 9.93
CA GLN A 58 4.72 4.96 10.82
C GLN A 58 3.91 4.96 12.13
N ALA A 59 3.65 6.13 12.72
CA ALA A 59 2.86 6.23 13.96
C ALA A 59 1.40 5.80 13.79
N SER A 60 0.78 6.12 12.64
CA SER A 60 -0.59 5.70 12.32
C SER A 60 -0.65 4.20 12.09
N VAL A 61 0.28 3.67 11.33
CA VAL A 61 0.43 2.23 11.07
C VAL A 61 0.71 1.46 12.35
N ALA A 62 1.62 1.93 13.21
CA ALA A 62 1.94 1.28 14.49
C ALA A 62 0.70 1.12 15.38
N ARG A 63 -0.09 2.19 15.55
CA ARG A 63 -1.33 2.16 16.34
C ARG A 63 -2.35 1.15 15.79
N VAL A 64 -2.47 1.05 14.48
CA VAL A 64 -3.38 0.09 13.84
C VAL A 64 -2.88 -1.35 14.03
N LEU A 65 -1.58 -1.57 13.89
CA LEU A 65 -0.98 -2.88 14.13
C LEU A 65 -1.11 -3.31 15.60
N ASP A 66 -0.90 -2.40 16.56
CA ASP A 66 -1.09 -2.69 17.98
C ASP A 66 -2.53 -3.15 18.25
N TRP A 67 -3.53 -2.47 17.66
CA TRP A 67 -4.92 -2.88 17.75
C TRP A 67 -5.17 -4.24 17.09
N LEU A 68 -4.68 -4.45 15.87
CA LEU A 68 -4.92 -5.68 15.10
C LEU A 68 -4.26 -6.90 15.76
N LEU A 69 -3.02 -6.75 16.24
CA LEU A 69 -2.26 -7.81 16.90
C LEU A 69 -2.75 -8.11 18.32
N ALA A 70 -3.46 -7.17 18.96
CA ALA A 70 -4.15 -7.42 20.23
C ALA A 70 -5.40 -8.32 20.09
N LYS A 71 -5.67 -8.84 18.88
CA LYS A 71 -6.80 -9.73 18.57
C LYS A 71 -8.14 -9.09 18.94
N PRO A 72 -8.50 -7.99 18.27
CA PRO A 72 -9.75 -7.29 18.54
C PRO A 72 -10.94 -8.24 18.35
N LYS A 73 -11.97 -8.04 19.17
CA LYS A 73 -13.16 -8.90 19.11
C LYS A 73 -14.20 -8.32 18.15
N PHE A 74 -14.69 -9.17 17.26
CA PHE A 74 -15.87 -8.93 16.46
C PHE A 74 -16.96 -9.92 16.89
N ASP A 75 -18.13 -9.42 17.27
CA ASP A 75 -19.22 -10.23 17.83
C ASP A 75 -18.75 -11.20 18.96
N LYS A 76 -17.91 -10.69 19.86
CA LYS A 76 -17.28 -11.41 20.97
C LYS A 76 -16.22 -12.43 20.58
N VAL A 77 -15.99 -12.69 19.30
CA VAL A 77 -14.96 -13.61 18.79
C VAL A 77 -13.68 -12.87 18.43
N PRO A 78 -12.49 -13.32 18.89
CA PRO A 78 -11.23 -12.70 18.53
C PRO A 78 -10.95 -12.84 17.02
N TYR A 79 -10.67 -11.73 16.36
CA TYR A 79 -10.21 -11.73 14.96
C TYR A 79 -8.70 -12.00 14.91
N ARG A 80 -8.30 -12.92 14.06
CA ARG A 80 -6.89 -13.27 13.81
C ARG A 80 -6.67 -13.38 12.30
N PRO A 81 -5.97 -12.43 11.68
CA PRO A 81 -5.70 -12.53 10.26
C PRO A 81 -4.76 -13.71 9.96
N LYS A 82 -5.11 -14.53 8.97
CA LYS A 82 -4.22 -15.58 8.43
C LYS A 82 -3.07 -14.98 7.64
N LEU A 83 -3.29 -13.82 7.05
CA LEU A 83 -2.36 -13.11 6.20
C LEU A 83 -2.62 -11.61 6.35
N ILE A 84 -1.56 -10.83 6.46
CA ILE A 84 -1.64 -9.37 6.34
C ILE A 84 -1.02 -8.99 4.99
N LEU A 85 -1.85 -8.39 4.10
CA LEU A 85 -1.40 -7.78 2.86
C LEU A 85 -1.33 -6.27 3.04
N TYR A 86 -0.18 -5.68 2.78
CA TYR A 86 -0.07 -4.22 2.73
C TYR A 86 -0.05 -3.75 1.28
N ALA A 87 -1.10 -3.03 0.91
CA ALA A 87 -1.32 -2.56 -0.45
C ALA A 87 -1.26 -1.02 -0.50
N GLY A 88 -0.63 -0.47 -1.52
CA GLY A 88 -0.52 0.97 -1.66
C GLY A 88 0.37 1.40 -2.82
N PHE A 89 0.78 2.67 -2.80
CA PHE A 89 1.67 3.23 -3.81
C PHE A 89 3.14 3.09 -3.45
N ALA A 90 4.00 3.13 -4.49
CA ALA A 90 5.44 3.25 -4.35
C ALA A 90 6.01 4.10 -5.49
N GLY A 91 7.16 4.72 -5.25
CA GLY A 91 7.98 5.32 -6.29
C GLY A 91 8.92 4.28 -6.91
N GLY A 92 9.07 4.29 -8.24
CA GLY A 92 10.03 3.45 -8.95
C GLY A 92 11.47 3.92 -8.68
N LEU A 93 12.38 2.97 -8.49
CA LEU A 93 13.83 3.22 -8.34
C LEU A 93 14.62 2.77 -9.56
N THR A 94 13.99 2.06 -10.51
CA THR A 94 14.59 1.55 -11.74
C THR A 94 13.85 2.07 -12.97
N GLU A 95 14.54 2.11 -14.10
CA GLU A 95 13.94 2.53 -15.39
C GLU A 95 12.93 1.52 -15.95
N ALA A 96 12.90 0.29 -15.40
CA ALA A 96 12.01 -0.76 -15.85
C ALA A 96 10.57 -0.62 -15.29
N LEU A 97 10.36 0.26 -14.29
CA LEU A 97 9.08 0.45 -13.65
C LEU A 97 8.37 1.71 -14.12
N HIS A 98 7.15 1.55 -14.60
CA HIS A 98 6.32 2.63 -15.11
C HIS A 98 5.08 2.86 -14.25
N VAL A 99 4.49 4.07 -14.35
CA VAL A 99 3.25 4.41 -13.63
C VAL A 99 2.14 3.39 -13.94
N GLY A 100 1.60 2.79 -12.91
CA GLY A 100 0.57 1.77 -12.97
C GLY A 100 1.09 0.33 -12.96
N ASP A 101 2.40 0.12 -13.07
CA ASP A 101 2.99 -1.21 -12.88
C ASP A 101 2.78 -1.69 -11.43
N ILE A 102 2.63 -2.99 -11.28
CA ILE A 102 2.43 -3.64 -9.99
C ILE A 102 3.71 -4.34 -9.57
N VAL A 103 4.16 -4.06 -8.37
CA VAL A 103 5.30 -4.74 -7.74
C VAL A 103 4.79 -5.62 -6.61
N LEU A 104 4.99 -6.92 -6.75
CA LEU A 104 4.92 -7.87 -5.63
C LEU A 104 6.29 -7.88 -4.96
N ALA A 105 6.38 -7.32 -3.77
CA ALA A 105 7.63 -7.36 -3.05
C ALA A 105 7.96 -8.80 -2.67
N GLU A 106 9.11 -9.32 -3.08
CA GLU A 106 9.66 -10.60 -2.60
C GLU A 106 10.34 -10.40 -1.25
N GLU A 107 10.89 -9.21 -1.05
CA GLU A 107 11.58 -8.81 0.16
C GLU A 107 11.32 -7.32 0.42
N VAL A 108 11.08 -6.98 1.67
CA VAL A 108 11.03 -5.60 2.17
C VAL A 108 12.33 -5.30 2.91
N LEU A 109 12.92 -4.14 2.62
CA LEU A 109 14.17 -3.67 3.22
C LEU A 109 13.93 -2.36 3.96
N ASP A 110 14.69 -2.10 5.01
CA ASP A 110 14.81 -0.75 5.56
C ASP A 110 16.16 -0.10 5.18
N ALA A 111 16.29 1.18 5.45
CA ALA A 111 17.54 1.93 5.18
C ALA A 111 18.75 1.47 6.01
N ASN A 112 18.54 0.67 7.07
CA ASN A 112 19.59 0.11 7.91
C ASN A 112 20.07 -1.26 7.42
N GLY A 113 19.46 -1.79 6.35
CA GLY A 113 19.82 -3.08 5.77
C GLY A 113 19.10 -4.27 6.41
N ASN A 114 18.15 -4.06 7.30
CA ASN A 114 17.29 -5.15 7.76
C ASN A 114 16.38 -5.61 6.63
N ARG A 115 16.05 -6.92 6.62
CA ARG A 115 15.33 -7.57 5.52
C ARG A 115 14.24 -8.49 6.05
N TRP A 116 13.09 -8.47 5.39
CA TRP A 116 11.94 -9.31 5.71
C TRP A 116 11.41 -9.94 4.41
N PRO A 117 11.49 -11.26 4.27
CA PRO A 117 10.84 -11.95 3.15
C PRO A 117 9.33 -11.81 3.25
N THR A 118 8.67 -11.78 2.12
CA THR A 118 7.22 -11.75 2.03
C THR A 118 6.66 -13.12 1.67
N THR A 119 5.38 -13.32 1.93
CA THR A 119 4.67 -14.55 1.62
C THR A 119 3.75 -14.30 0.43
N TRP A 120 3.95 -15.08 -0.65
CA TRP A 120 3.09 -15.07 -1.83
C TRP A 120 2.66 -16.49 -2.17
N PRO A 121 1.46 -16.67 -2.77
CA PRO A 121 1.07 -17.98 -3.28
C PRO A 121 2.05 -18.46 -4.35
N GLU A 122 2.26 -19.78 -4.40
CA GLU A 122 3.15 -20.41 -5.38
C GLU A 122 2.60 -20.32 -6.82
N LYS A 123 1.25 -20.22 -6.96
CA LYS A 123 0.63 -20.08 -8.27
C LYS A 123 1.02 -18.74 -8.87
N PRO A 124 1.59 -18.71 -10.08
CA PRO A 124 1.87 -17.46 -10.75
C PRO A 124 0.55 -16.72 -10.99
N LEU A 125 0.57 -15.41 -10.80
CA LEU A 125 -0.49 -14.52 -11.30
C LEU A 125 -0.36 -14.49 -12.83
N GLU A 126 -0.94 -15.51 -13.49
CA GLU A 126 -0.96 -15.61 -14.94
C GLU A 126 -2.22 -14.92 -15.46
N GLY A 127 -2.08 -14.06 -16.45
CA GLY A 127 -3.22 -13.43 -17.07
C GLY A 127 -2.95 -12.03 -17.62
N ARG A 128 -3.93 -11.14 -17.52
CA ARG A 128 -3.93 -9.76 -18.05
C ARG A 128 -2.78 -8.88 -17.53
N TRP A 129 -2.10 -9.29 -16.46
CA TRP A 129 -1.09 -8.52 -15.72
C TRP A 129 0.34 -8.77 -16.19
N THR A 130 0.58 -9.78 -17.02
CA THR A 130 1.92 -10.25 -17.36
C THR A 130 2.91 -9.16 -17.81
N PRO A 131 2.53 -8.13 -18.56
CA PRO A 131 3.51 -7.09 -18.92
C PRO A 131 3.74 -6.03 -17.82
N MET A 132 2.88 -5.96 -16.80
CA MET A 132 2.90 -4.90 -15.77
C MET A 132 3.10 -5.43 -14.34
N LEU A 133 3.35 -6.75 -14.20
CA LEU A 133 3.58 -7.38 -12.91
C LEU A 133 5.07 -7.69 -12.75
N HIS A 134 5.67 -7.05 -11.75
CA HIS A 134 7.07 -7.22 -11.41
C HIS A 134 7.18 -7.90 -10.04
N ARG A 135 8.19 -8.75 -9.90
CA ARG A 135 8.65 -9.25 -8.60
C ARG A 135 9.95 -8.56 -8.27
N GLY A 136 10.10 -8.06 -7.04
CA GLY A 136 11.28 -7.29 -6.71
C GLY A 136 11.38 -6.92 -5.25
N ARG A 137 12.35 -6.06 -4.94
CA ARG A 137 12.65 -5.61 -3.58
C ARG A 137 12.08 -4.23 -3.33
N LEU A 138 11.46 -4.05 -2.16
CA LEU A 138 10.86 -2.81 -1.74
C LEU A 138 11.65 -2.18 -0.61
N LEU A 139 12.13 -0.96 -0.81
CA LEU A 139 12.85 -0.19 0.19
C LEU A 139 11.88 0.69 0.98
N THR A 140 11.91 0.60 2.30
CA THR A 140 11.22 1.53 3.19
C THR A 140 12.17 2.63 3.66
N VAL A 141 11.76 3.89 3.49
CA VAL A 141 12.48 5.08 3.94
C VAL A 141 11.60 5.95 4.83
N ASP A 142 12.19 6.90 5.55
CA ASP A 142 11.49 7.78 6.49
C ASP A 142 10.87 9.03 5.84
N ARG A 143 11.20 9.28 4.57
CA ARG A 143 10.77 10.48 3.83
C ARG A 143 10.52 10.21 2.36
N MET A 144 9.72 11.05 1.74
CA MET A 144 9.50 11.03 0.29
C MET A 144 10.78 11.36 -0.47
N ILE A 145 11.09 10.58 -1.49
CA ILE A 145 12.25 10.78 -2.38
C ILE A 145 11.79 11.53 -3.63
N ALA A 146 12.15 12.79 -3.72
CA ALA A 146 11.67 13.70 -4.77
C ALA A 146 12.60 13.78 -6.00
N SER A 147 13.90 13.51 -5.80
CA SER A 147 14.93 13.65 -6.84
C SER A 147 15.10 12.34 -7.63
N PRO A 148 15.08 12.36 -8.98
CA PRO A 148 15.43 11.21 -9.79
C PRO A 148 16.82 10.65 -9.50
N GLU A 149 17.77 11.52 -9.18
CA GLU A 149 19.13 11.13 -8.85
C GLU A 149 19.20 10.36 -7.52
N ASP A 150 18.47 10.85 -6.49
CA ASP A 150 18.39 10.14 -5.21
C ASP A 150 17.66 8.80 -5.36
N LYS A 151 16.61 8.71 -6.19
CA LYS A 151 15.92 7.46 -6.49
C LYS A 151 16.89 6.43 -7.08
N ARG A 152 17.64 6.79 -8.15
CA ARG A 152 18.61 5.89 -8.77
C ARG A 152 19.70 5.47 -7.77
N ARG A 153 20.20 6.41 -6.99
CA ARG A 153 21.21 6.13 -5.96
C ARG A 153 20.71 5.13 -4.94
N LEU A 154 19.48 5.29 -4.44
CA LEU A 154 18.87 4.36 -3.48
C LEU A 154 18.65 2.99 -4.10
N GLY A 155 18.17 2.92 -5.33
CA GLY A 155 18.00 1.67 -6.06
C GLY A 155 19.30 0.86 -6.16
N VAL A 156 20.39 1.52 -6.55
CA VAL A 156 21.70 0.87 -6.66
C VAL A 156 22.26 0.50 -5.29
N LEU A 157 22.20 1.42 -4.30
CA LEU A 157 22.79 1.21 -2.98
C LEU A 157 22.15 0.03 -2.22
N HIS A 158 20.82 -0.10 -2.30
CA HIS A 158 20.07 -1.12 -1.59
C HIS A 158 19.68 -2.33 -2.45
N GLY A 159 19.93 -2.27 -3.76
CA GLY A 159 19.48 -3.28 -4.72
C GLY A 159 17.96 -3.40 -4.71
N ALA A 160 17.25 -2.27 -4.59
CA ALA A 160 15.79 -2.18 -4.51
C ALA A 160 15.19 -1.64 -5.81
N ASP A 161 13.98 -2.12 -6.13
CA ASP A 161 13.27 -1.75 -7.35
C ASP A 161 12.27 -0.61 -7.14
N ALA A 162 11.69 -0.53 -5.94
CA ALA A 162 10.73 0.50 -5.57
C ALA A 162 10.91 0.98 -4.12
N VAL A 163 10.34 2.14 -3.78
CA VAL A 163 10.50 2.80 -2.47
C VAL A 163 9.16 3.29 -1.93
N GLU A 164 8.98 3.14 -0.62
CA GLU A 164 7.82 3.62 0.14
C GLU A 164 8.20 3.90 1.61
N MET A 165 7.22 4.07 2.54
CA MET A 165 7.55 4.66 3.85
C MET A 165 7.14 3.82 5.08
N GLU A 166 6.43 2.70 4.95
CA GLU A 166 5.83 2.01 6.10
C GLU A 166 6.01 0.48 6.12
N SER A 167 6.31 -0.18 4.99
CA SER A 167 6.28 -1.65 4.86
C SER A 167 7.23 -2.37 5.80
N ALA A 168 8.43 -1.83 6.05
CA ALA A 168 9.38 -2.47 6.96
C ALA A 168 8.86 -2.58 8.39
N LEU A 169 8.14 -1.54 8.87
CA LEU A 169 7.50 -1.59 10.19
C LEU A 169 6.44 -2.71 10.26
N ILE A 170 5.62 -2.85 9.21
CA ILE A 170 4.57 -3.88 9.16
C ILE A 170 5.21 -5.26 9.08
N ALA A 171 6.17 -5.45 8.19
CA ALA A 171 6.89 -6.70 8.01
C ALA A 171 7.56 -7.17 9.31
N ALA A 172 8.27 -6.27 10.01
CA ALA A 172 8.90 -6.57 11.30
C ALA A 172 7.88 -7.01 12.35
N ARG A 173 6.74 -6.30 12.46
CA ARG A 173 5.68 -6.64 13.42
C ARG A 173 4.98 -7.96 13.08
N CYS A 174 4.72 -8.23 11.81
CA CYS A 174 4.14 -9.49 11.35
C CYS A 174 5.08 -10.66 11.63
N THR A 175 6.37 -10.52 11.32
CA THR A 175 7.39 -11.52 11.62
C THR A 175 7.46 -11.83 13.12
N HIS A 176 7.48 -10.80 13.96
CA HIS A 176 7.48 -10.98 15.42
C HIS A 176 6.21 -11.69 15.93
N ALA A 177 5.06 -11.42 15.32
CA ALA A 177 3.78 -12.03 15.68
C ALA A 177 3.54 -13.42 15.04
N GLY A 178 4.43 -13.89 14.17
CA GLY A 178 4.27 -15.13 13.42
C GLY A 178 3.12 -15.11 12.42
N ILE A 179 2.77 -13.93 11.87
CA ILE A 179 1.71 -13.75 10.88
C ILE A 179 2.34 -13.62 9.49
N PRO A 180 1.92 -14.41 8.49
CA PRO A 180 2.34 -14.23 7.11
C PRO A 180 2.08 -12.81 6.61
N PHE A 181 3.04 -12.25 5.87
CA PHE A 181 2.98 -10.89 5.35
C PHE A 181 3.26 -10.84 3.86
N GLY A 182 2.41 -10.16 3.11
CA GLY A 182 2.62 -9.82 1.71
C GLY A 182 2.59 -8.31 1.49
N CYS A 183 3.31 -7.83 0.49
CA CYS A 183 3.34 -6.42 0.16
C CYS A 183 3.21 -6.20 -1.35
N ILE A 184 2.13 -5.54 -1.77
CA ILE A 184 1.83 -5.21 -3.17
C ILE A 184 1.81 -3.70 -3.36
N ARG A 185 2.51 -3.21 -4.38
CA ARG A 185 2.62 -1.79 -4.68
C ARG A 185 2.27 -1.49 -6.13
N ALA A 186 1.52 -0.40 -6.34
CA ALA A 186 1.39 0.19 -7.66
C ALA A 186 2.33 1.40 -7.77
N ILE A 187 3.06 1.47 -8.87
CA ILE A 187 4.00 2.57 -9.11
C ILE A 187 3.21 3.85 -9.39
N SER A 188 3.38 4.85 -8.54
CA SER A 188 2.74 6.16 -8.65
C SER A 188 3.59 7.20 -9.36
N ASP A 189 4.91 6.99 -9.35
CA ASP A 189 5.90 7.88 -9.97
C ASP A 189 7.16 7.12 -10.37
N GLU A 190 7.64 7.38 -11.56
CA GLU A 190 8.82 6.71 -12.14
C GLU A 190 10.12 7.26 -11.56
N VAL A 191 11.22 6.54 -11.76
CA VAL A 191 12.55 6.97 -11.34
C VAL A 191 12.95 8.30 -11.96
N THR A 192 12.48 8.59 -13.17
CA THR A 192 12.74 9.83 -13.91
C THR A 192 11.83 10.99 -13.51
N THR A 193 10.78 10.74 -12.73
CA THR A 193 9.79 11.75 -12.37
C THR A 193 10.29 12.62 -11.21
N PRO A 194 10.61 13.91 -11.44
CA PRO A 194 10.95 14.81 -10.36
C PRO A 194 9.69 15.32 -9.66
N LEU A 195 9.80 15.56 -8.35
CA LEU A 195 8.85 16.34 -7.58
C LEU A 195 9.51 17.65 -7.17
N SER A 196 8.81 18.78 -7.36
CA SER A 196 9.32 20.06 -6.90
C SER A 196 9.46 20.07 -5.37
N PRO A 197 10.47 20.77 -4.80
CA PRO A 197 10.65 20.85 -3.35
C PRO A 197 9.41 21.38 -2.63
N HIS A 198 8.67 22.28 -3.26
CA HIS A 198 7.43 22.83 -2.72
C HIS A 198 6.33 21.77 -2.62
N LEU A 199 6.15 20.96 -3.65
CA LEU A 199 5.16 19.88 -3.64
C LEU A 199 5.57 18.77 -2.68
N ALA A 200 6.84 18.37 -2.68
CA ALA A 200 7.39 17.39 -1.74
C ALA A 200 7.15 17.83 -0.28
N SER A 201 7.41 19.10 0.05
CA SER A 201 7.15 19.67 1.39
C SER A 201 5.67 19.66 1.75
N LEU A 202 4.78 19.96 0.81
CA LEU A 202 3.32 19.91 1.04
C LEU A 202 2.82 18.49 1.32
N LEU A 203 3.39 17.49 0.64
CA LEU A 203 2.96 16.10 0.74
C LEU A 203 3.58 15.36 1.93
N SER A 204 4.75 15.79 2.43
CA SER A 204 5.48 15.13 3.53
C SER A 204 4.71 15.13 4.86
N GLY A 205 3.74 16.02 5.04
CA GLY A 205 2.94 16.15 6.26
C GLY A 205 1.75 15.18 6.36
N GLY A 206 1.59 14.25 5.42
CA GLY A 206 0.44 13.34 5.37
C GLY A 206 -0.81 13.97 4.77
N ALA A 207 -1.81 14.31 5.56
CA ALA A 207 -3.02 14.96 5.06
C ALA A 207 -2.75 16.40 4.63
N VAL A 208 -2.82 16.68 3.34
CA VAL A 208 -2.66 18.05 2.82
C VAL A 208 -3.91 18.87 3.16
N SER A 209 -3.73 19.91 3.96
CA SER A 209 -4.82 20.87 4.22
C SER A 209 -5.21 21.58 2.93
N PRO A 210 -6.52 21.61 2.55
CA PRO A 210 -6.99 22.30 1.35
C PRO A 210 -6.55 23.77 1.28
N TRP A 211 -6.52 24.45 2.42
CA TRP A 211 -6.07 25.84 2.51
C TRP A 211 -4.58 26.02 2.24
N ARG A 212 -3.74 25.11 2.73
CA ARG A 212 -2.29 25.12 2.43
C ARG A 212 -2.04 24.86 0.95
N LEU A 213 -2.80 23.95 0.35
CA LEU A 213 -2.73 23.69 -1.09
C LEU A 213 -3.15 24.91 -1.90
N MET A 214 -4.29 25.54 -1.57
CA MET A 214 -4.75 26.75 -2.25
C MET A 214 -3.75 27.91 -2.12
N ALA A 215 -3.19 28.13 -0.93
CA ALA A 215 -2.18 29.15 -0.72
C ALA A 215 -0.89 28.89 -1.51
N ALA A 216 -0.47 27.63 -1.60
CA ALA A 216 0.69 27.22 -2.40
C ALA A 216 0.44 27.43 -3.90
N LEU A 217 -0.74 27.07 -4.41
CA LEU A 217 -1.10 27.27 -5.82
C LEU A 217 -1.22 28.76 -6.18
N ALA A 218 -1.75 29.59 -5.30
CA ALA A 218 -1.81 31.03 -5.51
C ALA A 218 -0.40 31.66 -5.58
N ARG A 219 0.54 31.12 -4.79
CA ARG A 219 1.92 31.63 -4.74
C ARG A 219 2.81 31.04 -5.84
N TYR A 220 2.54 29.81 -6.25
CA TYR A 220 3.34 29.03 -7.22
C TYR A 220 2.43 28.38 -8.27
N PRO A 221 1.88 29.16 -9.22
CA PRO A 221 0.95 28.62 -10.23
C PRO A 221 1.55 27.52 -11.11
N GLY A 222 2.88 27.47 -11.23
CA GLY A 222 3.61 26.39 -11.92
C GLY A 222 3.46 24.99 -11.28
N LEU A 223 2.93 24.91 -10.04
CA LEU A 223 2.60 23.61 -9.40
C LEU A 223 1.35 22.94 -9.99
N VAL A 224 0.48 23.69 -10.69
CA VAL A 224 -0.77 23.14 -11.23
C VAL A 224 -0.54 21.95 -12.19
N PRO A 225 0.33 22.07 -13.22
CA PRO A 225 0.62 20.95 -14.12
C PRO A 225 1.19 19.73 -13.38
N GLU A 226 2.06 19.96 -12.39
CA GLU A 226 2.67 18.89 -11.59
C GLU A 226 1.62 18.16 -10.72
N LEU A 227 0.72 18.89 -10.08
CA LEU A 227 -0.40 18.32 -9.33
C LEU A 227 -1.38 17.56 -10.23
N MET A 228 -1.67 18.06 -11.43
CA MET A 228 -2.52 17.36 -12.38
C MET A 228 -1.88 16.06 -12.84
N ARG A 229 -0.57 16.07 -13.14
CA ARG A 229 0.20 14.86 -13.45
C ARG A 229 0.11 13.88 -12.30
N LEU A 230 0.46 14.28 -11.07
CA LEU A 230 0.43 13.44 -9.88
C LEU A 230 -0.97 12.84 -9.63
N ALA A 231 -2.03 13.65 -9.80
CA ALA A 231 -3.41 13.18 -9.64
C ALA A 231 -3.79 12.13 -10.68
N ARG A 232 -3.39 12.32 -11.94
CA ARG A 232 -3.61 11.34 -13.02
C ARG A 232 -2.85 10.04 -12.76
N ASP A 233 -1.57 10.17 -12.42
CA ASP A 233 -0.66 9.04 -12.25
C ASP A 233 -1.05 8.20 -11.02
N THR A 234 -1.37 8.83 -9.89
CA THR A 234 -1.90 8.13 -8.70
C THR A 234 -3.28 7.51 -8.96
N ARG A 235 -4.13 8.12 -9.79
CA ARG A 235 -5.40 7.51 -10.18
C ARG A 235 -5.19 6.23 -10.98
N ARG A 236 -4.29 6.26 -11.98
CA ARG A 236 -3.93 5.08 -12.76
C ARG A 236 -3.36 3.98 -11.86
N ALA A 237 -2.40 4.33 -10.99
CA ALA A 237 -1.83 3.39 -10.02
C ALA A 237 -2.90 2.75 -9.12
N ALA A 238 -3.85 3.56 -8.61
CA ALA A 238 -4.93 3.06 -7.76
C ALA A 238 -5.86 2.09 -8.51
N GLU A 239 -6.23 2.39 -9.77
CA GLU A 239 -7.06 1.53 -10.59
C GLU A 239 -6.38 0.18 -10.84
N GLN A 240 -5.08 0.18 -11.20
CA GLN A 240 -4.30 -1.04 -11.39
C GLN A 240 -4.15 -1.85 -10.09
N LEU A 241 -3.89 -1.18 -8.97
CA LEU A 241 -3.79 -1.83 -7.66
C LEU A 241 -5.10 -2.54 -7.28
N GLY A 242 -6.25 -1.87 -7.48
CA GLY A 242 -7.56 -2.44 -7.18
C GLY A 242 -7.84 -3.70 -7.97
N LEU A 243 -7.55 -3.68 -9.27
CA LEU A 243 -7.71 -4.81 -10.16
C LEU A 243 -6.75 -5.98 -9.78
N ALA A 244 -5.47 -5.69 -9.55
CA ALA A 244 -4.47 -6.70 -9.17
C ALA A 244 -4.82 -7.40 -7.85
N LEU A 245 -5.32 -6.65 -6.87
CA LEU A 245 -5.79 -7.21 -5.59
C LEU A 245 -7.01 -8.09 -5.78
N GLY A 246 -7.98 -7.68 -6.60
CA GLY A 246 -9.17 -8.49 -6.90
C GLY A 246 -8.81 -9.84 -7.50
N GLU A 247 -7.91 -9.85 -8.47
CA GLU A 247 -7.42 -11.07 -9.11
C GLU A 247 -6.60 -11.94 -8.14
N LEU A 248 -5.68 -11.33 -7.40
CA LEU A 248 -4.87 -12.04 -6.39
C LEU A 248 -5.75 -12.78 -5.37
N LEU A 249 -6.76 -12.12 -4.83
CA LEU A 249 -7.67 -12.73 -3.86
C LEU A 249 -8.51 -13.85 -4.47
N THR A 250 -8.97 -13.68 -5.70
CA THR A 250 -9.76 -14.70 -6.39
C THR A 250 -8.93 -15.96 -6.67
N LEU A 251 -7.67 -15.80 -7.06
CA LEU A 251 -6.78 -16.94 -7.35
C LEU A 251 -6.26 -17.64 -6.09
N THR A 252 -6.13 -16.94 -4.97
CA THR A 252 -5.48 -17.46 -3.76
C THR A 252 -6.45 -18.12 -2.79
N LEU A 253 -7.73 -17.77 -2.83
CA LEU A 253 -8.71 -18.14 -1.81
C LEU A 253 -9.86 -19.00 -2.37
N VAL A 254 -9.84 -19.34 -3.64
CA VAL A 254 -10.86 -20.19 -4.30
C VAL A 254 -10.39 -21.67 -4.42
N ASP A 255 -9.18 -21.98 -4.00
CA ASP A 255 -8.69 -23.33 -3.76
C ASP A 255 -8.81 -23.68 -2.27
#